data_c92222189e4b6d2dfe67d8ae9d0f4360
#
_entry.id   c92222189e4b6d2dfe67d8ae9d0f4360
#
_cell.length_a   1.000
_cell.length_b   1.000
_cell.length_c   1.000
_cell.angle_alpha   90.00
_cell.angle_beta   90.00
_cell.angle_gamma   90.00
#
_symmetry.space_group_name_H-M   'P 1'
#
loop_
_entity.id
_entity.type
_entity.pdbx_description
1 polymer ?
#
loop_
_entity_poly.entity_id
_entity_poly.type
_entity_poly.pdbx_seq_one_letter_code
_entity_poly.pdbx_strand_id
1 'polypeptide(L)'
;QFEQVWLKCDTGMHRLGFIPDEITSARSRLTALSLSDIVMMSHFADAEAPDSALTERQLLRWGQVIDAAPAGSFSNSAATTGQIATTESWVRLGYSMYGGSLVALPGGYSLKPVMQFESRIASVRWIDVGESVGYGGRWVARRRSRIATIPAGYGDGYPRAARDGTPIGTEKGTVLLAGKVSMDMITADITDLPALDVGSPVTLWGDSPYIDEVAGYCDTIGYELCTRITQRTPRLFHRLTGERD
;
A
#
# COMPACT_ATOMS: atom_id res chain seq x y z
N GLN A 1 -31.20 6.23 16.11
CA GLN A 1 -31.92 6.30 14.83
C GLN A 1 -30.87 6.54 13.75
N PHE A 2 -30.87 5.73 12.66
CA PHE A 2 -29.97 5.97 11.52
C PHE A 2 -30.60 7.05 10.64
N GLU A 3 -29.79 8.03 10.22
CA GLU A 3 -30.21 9.10 9.33
C GLU A 3 -30.00 8.71 7.86
N GLN A 4 -28.93 7.96 7.58
CA GLN A 4 -28.55 7.52 6.24
C GLN A 4 -28.16 6.04 6.24
N VAL A 5 -28.45 5.33 5.16
CA VAL A 5 -28.13 3.90 4.96
C VAL A 5 -27.34 3.71 3.66
N TRP A 6 -26.31 2.91 3.72
CA TRP A 6 -25.53 2.54 2.56
C TRP A 6 -25.91 1.13 2.10
N LEU A 7 -26.59 1.04 0.97
CA LEU A 7 -27.02 -0.22 0.38
C LEU A 7 -25.97 -0.70 -0.62
N LYS A 8 -25.33 -1.82 -0.28
CA LYS A 8 -24.27 -2.38 -1.11
C LYS A 8 -24.82 -3.31 -2.19
N CYS A 9 -24.45 -3.02 -3.45
CA CYS A 9 -24.65 -3.88 -4.61
C CYS A 9 -23.36 -4.63 -4.96
N ASP A 10 -23.46 -5.93 -5.20
CA ASP A 10 -22.39 -6.72 -5.79
C ASP A 10 -22.45 -6.62 -7.30
N THR A 11 -21.61 -5.79 -7.87
CA THR A 11 -21.51 -5.61 -9.32
C THR A 11 -20.53 -6.59 -9.98
N GLY A 12 -19.85 -7.47 -9.22
CA GLY A 12 -18.95 -8.46 -9.78
C GLY A 12 -17.69 -8.76 -8.97
N MET A 13 -17.57 -8.20 -7.75
CA MET A 13 -16.49 -8.56 -6.84
C MET A 13 -16.78 -9.86 -6.05
N HIS A 14 -18.04 -10.21 -5.89
CA HIS A 14 -18.52 -11.44 -5.23
C HIS A 14 -18.01 -11.63 -3.79
N ARG A 15 -17.96 -10.53 -3.04
CA ARG A 15 -17.52 -10.54 -1.63
C ARG A 15 -18.65 -10.24 -0.66
N LEU A 16 -19.38 -9.16 -0.88
CA LEU A 16 -20.53 -8.70 -0.07
C LEU A 16 -21.47 -7.84 -0.92
N GLY A 17 -22.75 -7.82 -0.59
CA GLY A 17 -23.77 -7.00 -1.23
C GLY A 17 -24.87 -7.85 -1.84
N PHE A 18 -25.98 -7.20 -2.17
CA PHE A 18 -27.08 -7.77 -2.93
C PHE A 18 -26.71 -7.84 -4.41
N ILE A 19 -27.15 -8.85 -5.12
CA ILE A 19 -27.02 -8.87 -6.58
C ILE A 19 -27.90 -7.78 -7.19
N PRO A 20 -27.64 -7.29 -8.43
CA PRO A 20 -28.41 -6.22 -9.06
C PRO A 20 -29.92 -6.43 -9.02
N ASP A 21 -30.40 -7.64 -9.31
CA ASP A 21 -31.82 -8.00 -9.35
C ASP A 21 -32.53 -7.88 -7.98
N GLU A 22 -31.80 -7.96 -6.88
CA GLU A 22 -32.33 -7.86 -5.52
C GLU A 22 -32.39 -6.42 -5.00
N ILE A 23 -31.73 -5.47 -5.65
CA ILE A 23 -31.59 -4.08 -5.16
C ILE A 23 -32.95 -3.41 -4.98
N THR A 24 -33.87 -3.56 -5.92
CA THR A 24 -35.20 -2.97 -5.84
C THR A 24 -35.97 -3.47 -4.62
N SER A 25 -35.92 -4.77 -4.36
CA SER A 25 -36.57 -5.37 -3.18
C SER A 25 -35.92 -4.90 -1.87
N ALA A 26 -34.58 -4.85 -1.82
CA ALA A 26 -33.85 -4.38 -0.66
C ALA A 26 -34.19 -2.91 -0.34
N ARG A 27 -34.22 -2.03 -1.34
CA ARG A 27 -34.63 -0.63 -1.19
C ARG A 27 -36.05 -0.50 -0.68
N SER A 28 -37.01 -1.23 -1.24
CA SER A 28 -38.40 -1.21 -0.80
C SER A 28 -38.55 -1.58 0.70
N ARG A 29 -37.76 -2.58 1.16
CA ARG A 29 -37.73 -2.96 2.58
C ARG A 29 -37.18 -1.85 3.47
N LEU A 30 -36.10 -1.16 3.04
CA LEU A 30 -35.56 -0.02 3.79
C LEU A 30 -36.58 1.14 3.87
N THR A 31 -37.21 1.46 2.76
CA THR A 31 -38.26 2.50 2.73
C THR A 31 -39.46 2.16 3.65
N ALA A 32 -39.85 0.88 3.70
CA ALA A 32 -40.91 0.45 4.62
C ALA A 32 -40.50 0.59 6.11
N LEU A 33 -39.20 0.66 6.40
CA LEU A 33 -38.67 0.95 7.73
C LEU A 33 -38.42 2.46 7.95
N SER A 34 -38.95 3.32 7.09
CA SER A 34 -38.76 4.78 7.11
C SER A 34 -37.28 5.23 6.89
N LEU A 35 -36.48 4.39 6.24
CA LEU A 35 -35.10 4.68 5.86
C LEU A 35 -35.09 5.04 4.37
N SER A 36 -35.20 6.32 4.06
CA SER A 36 -35.30 6.83 2.68
C SER A 36 -34.03 7.48 2.15
N ASP A 37 -33.15 7.92 3.02
CA ASP A 37 -31.84 8.44 2.61
C ASP A 37 -30.88 7.25 2.39
N ILE A 38 -30.85 6.77 1.13
CA ILE A 38 -30.10 5.57 0.74
C ILE A 38 -29.00 5.96 -0.24
N VAL A 39 -27.74 5.73 0.16
CA VAL A 39 -26.58 5.79 -0.72
C VAL A 39 -26.34 4.40 -1.32
N MET A 40 -26.37 4.29 -2.64
CA MET A 40 -25.99 3.07 -3.33
C MET A 40 -24.47 2.91 -3.30
N MET A 41 -23.98 1.71 -2.99
CA MET A 41 -22.56 1.44 -2.86
C MET A 41 -22.14 0.19 -3.64
N SER A 42 -21.01 0.24 -4.32
CA SER A 42 -20.32 -0.96 -4.82
C SER A 42 -18.79 -0.86 -4.59
N HIS A 43 -18.02 -1.76 -5.16
CA HIS A 43 -16.56 -1.74 -5.05
C HIS A 43 -15.94 -2.35 -6.29
N PHE A 44 -14.95 -1.66 -6.87
CA PHE A 44 -14.18 -2.21 -7.97
C PHE A 44 -13.33 -3.38 -7.50
N ALA A 45 -13.32 -4.44 -8.28
CA ALA A 45 -12.47 -5.60 -8.05
C ALA A 45 -11.10 -5.44 -8.71
N ASP A 46 -11.00 -4.58 -9.74
CA ASP A 46 -9.83 -4.45 -10.60
C ASP A 46 -9.68 -3.01 -11.12
N ALA A 47 -9.69 -2.03 -10.20
CA ALA A 47 -9.58 -0.62 -10.57
C ALA A 47 -8.20 -0.23 -11.10
N GLU A 48 -7.18 -1.05 -10.88
CA GLU A 48 -5.83 -0.87 -11.40
C GLU A 48 -5.75 -1.18 -12.90
N ALA A 49 -6.71 -1.95 -13.43
CA ALA A 49 -6.84 -2.27 -14.85
C ALA A 49 -8.19 -1.72 -15.39
N PRO A 50 -8.26 -0.40 -15.68
CA PRO A 50 -9.51 0.25 -16.08
C PRO A 50 -10.13 -0.35 -17.35
N ASP A 51 -9.30 -0.85 -18.25
CA ASP A 51 -9.71 -1.44 -19.52
C ASP A 51 -9.99 -2.96 -19.42
N SER A 52 -9.97 -3.53 -18.21
CA SER A 52 -10.25 -4.95 -18.04
C SER A 52 -11.74 -5.25 -18.26
N ALA A 53 -12.04 -6.41 -18.84
CA ALA A 53 -13.41 -6.87 -19.02
C ALA A 53 -14.20 -7.01 -17.71
N LEU A 54 -13.51 -7.14 -16.59
CA LEU A 54 -14.12 -7.15 -15.27
C LEU A 54 -14.59 -5.75 -14.86
N THR A 55 -13.72 -4.74 -15.00
CA THR A 55 -14.04 -3.34 -14.72
C THR A 55 -15.19 -2.86 -15.62
N GLU A 56 -15.15 -3.15 -16.91
CA GLU A 56 -16.23 -2.83 -17.86
C GLU A 56 -17.58 -3.44 -17.42
N ARG A 57 -17.61 -4.73 -17.10
CA ARG A 57 -18.84 -5.39 -16.61
C ARG A 57 -19.34 -4.79 -15.32
N GLN A 58 -18.46 -4.39 -14.41
CA GLN A 58 -18.86 -3.73 -13.16
C GLN A 58 -19.48 -2.37 -13.43
N LEU A 59 -18.92 -1.58 -14.34
CA LEU A 59 -19.47 -0.28 -14.74
C LEU A 59 -20.85 -0.42 -15.36
N LEU A 60 -21.05 -1.37 -16.26
CA LEU A 60 -22.36 -1.63 -16.86
C LEU A 60 -23.41 -2.01 -15.81
N ARG A 61 -23.09 -2.91 -14.88
CA ARG A 61 -24.02 -3.29 -13.79
C ARG A 61 -24.27 -2.15 -12.83
N TRP A 62 -23.25 -1.33 -12.55
CA TRP A 62 -23.40 -0.15 -11.71
C TRP A 62 -24.36 0.85 -12.33
N GLY A 63 -24.24 1.15 -13.64
CA GLY A 63 -25.17 2.02 -14.36
C GLY A 63 -26.62 1.57 -14.21
N GLN A 64 -26.91 0.27 -14.26
CA GLN A 64 -28.25 -0.27 -14.12
C GLN A 64 -28.89 -0.05 -12.73
N VAL A 65 -28.09 0.03 -11.67
CA VAL A 65 -28.58 0.14 -10.29
C VAL A 65 -28.53 1.57 -9.75
N ILE A 66 -27.61 2.41 -10.25
CA ILE A 66 -27.43 3.78 -9.76
C ILE A 66 -28.53 4.72 -10.26
N ASP A 67 -29.08 4.51 -11.46
CA ASP A 67 -30.13 5.35 -12.04
C ASP A 67 -31.39 5.42 -11.15
N ALA A 68 -31.56 4.45 -10.28
CA ALA A 68 -32.64 4.40 -9.30
C ALA A 68 -32.32 5.08 -7.95
N ALA A 69 -31.11 5.68 -7.78
CA ALA A 69 -30.64 6.21 -6.50
C ALA A 69 -30.19 7.68 -6.62
N PRO A 70 -30.51 8.53 -5.65
CA PRO A 70 -30.07 9.94 -5.66
C PRO A 70 -28.59 10.11 -5.38
N ALA A 71 -27.93 9.13 -4.76
CA ALA A 71 -26.53 9.18 -4.41
C ALA A 71 -25.85 7.82 -4.59
N GLY A 72 -24.60 7.82 -5.02
CA GLY A 72 -23.80 6.62 -5.22
C GLY A 72 -22.36 6.74 -4.78
N SER A 73 -21.75 5.60 -4.50
CA SER A 73 -20.32 5.46 -4.16
C SER A 73 -19.75 4.16 -4.72
N PHE A 74 -18.84 4.26 -5.67
CA PHE A 74 -18.21 3.11 -6.30
C PHE A 74 -16.68 3.17 -6.20
N SER A 75 -16.09 4.35 -6.45
CA SER A 75 -14.65 4.53 -6.56
C SER A 75 -13.92 4.30 -5.25
N ASN A 76 -12.91 3.43 -5.30
CA ASN A 76 -11.84 3.28 -4.34
C ASN A 76 -10.65 4.21 -4.68
N SER A 77 -9.52 4.08 -3.98
CA SER A 77 -8.33 4.89 -4.24
C SER A 77 -7.85 4.78 -5.69
N ALA A 78 -7.71 3.57 -6.22
CA ALA A 78 -7.22 3.35 -7.59
C ALA A 78 -8.17 3.93 -8.64
N ALA A 79 -9.49 3.70 -8.52
CA ALA A 79 -10.47 4.28 -9.44
C ALA A 79 -10.46 5.81 -9.42
N THR A 80 -10.36 6.42 -8.22
CA THR A 80 -10.35 7.87 -8.07
C THR A 80 -9.06 8.49 -8.64
N THR A 81 -7.91 7.91 -8.32
CA THR A 81 -6.61 8.43 -8.79
C THR A 81 -6.34 8.07 -10.25
N GLY A 82 -6.81 6.91 -10.72
CA GLY A 82 -6.72 6.45 -12.10
C GLY A 82 -7.78 7.06 -13.03
N GLN A 83 -8.67 7.91 -12.50
CA GLN A 83 -9.71 8.61 -13.26
C GLN A 83 -10.69 7.68 -14.01
N ILE A 84 -11.11 6.58 -13.37
CA ILE A 84 -12.24 5.82 -13.91
C ILE A 84 -13.48 6.70 -13.79
N ALA A 85 -14.08 7.04 -14.93
CA ALA A 85 -15.27 7.89 -14.97
C ALA A 85 -16.47 7.17 -14.35
N THR A 86 -16.97 7.69 -13.23
CA THR A 86 -18.20 7.25 -12.60
C THR A 86 -19.03 8.47 -12.22
N THR A 87 -20.37 8.33 -12.32
CA THR A 87 -21.31 9.34 -11.82
C THR A 87 -21.64 9.01 -10.38
N GLU A 88 -20.91 9.59 -9.44
CA GLU A 88 -21.11 9.30 -8.02
C GLU A 88 -20.96 10.56 -7.14
N SER A 89 -21.65 10.53 -6.01
CA SER A 89 -21.63 11.63 -5.03
C SER A 89 -20.51 11.46 -3.99
N TRP A 90 -19.99 10.24 -3.84
CA TRP A 90 -19.04 9.87 -2.80
C TRP A 90 -17.90 9.04 -3.36
N VAL A 91 -16.67 9.40 -3.03
CA VAL A 91 -15.47 8.58 -3.25
C VAL A 91 -14.97 8.03 -1.91
N ARG A 92 -14.35 6.84 -1.94
CA ARG A 92 -13.79 6.23 -0.74
C ARG A 92 -12.29 6.10 -0.88
N LEU A 93 -11.60 7.18 -0.51
CA LEU A 93 -10.16 7.20 -0.46
C LEU A 93 -9.68 6.48 0.80
N GLY A 94 -8.80 5.53 0.63
CA GLY A 94 -8.09 4.83 1.71
C GLY A 94 -6.59 4.98 1.51
N TYR A 95 -6.02 4.14 0.69
CA TYR A 95 -4.58 4.02 0.50
C TYR A 95 -3.92 5.29 -0.06
N SER A 96 -4.56 5.97 -0.99
CA SER A 96 -4.03 7.23 -1.53
C SER A 96 -3.89 8.35 -0.49
N MET A 97 -4.68 8.32 0.59
CA MET A 97 -4.51 9.23 1.73
C MET A 97 -3.22 8.98 2.51
N TYR A 98 -2.64 7.80 2.39
CA TYR A 98 -1.34 7.44 2.99
C TYR A 98 -0.16 7.63 2.02
N GLY A 99 -0.45 8.14 0.83
CA GLY A 99 0.58 8.46 -0.15
C GLY A 99 0.93 7.32 -1.12
N GLY A 100 0.23 6.20 -1.04
CA GLY A 100 0.42 5.07 -1.95
C GLY A 100 -0.50 5.11 -3.16
N SER A 101 -0.05 4.58 -4.30
CA SER A 101 -0.85 4.43 -5.52
C SER A 101 -0.41 3.22 -6.32
N LEU A 102 -1.37 2.35 -6.62
CA LEU A 102 -1.15 1.18 -7.50
C LEU A 102 -1.30 1.52 -8.99
N VAL A 103 -1.64 2.77 -9.32
CA VAL A 103 -1.80 3.27 -10.69
C VAL A 103 -0.96 4.51 -10.91
N ALA A 104 -0.55 4.74 -12.15
CA ALA A 104 0.08 5.98 -12.55
C ALA A 104 -0.91 7.15 -12.40
N LEU A 105 -0.47 8.24 -11.77
CA LEU A 105 -1.30 9.41 -11.61
C LEU A 105 -1.28 10.28 -12.89
N PRO A 106 -2.42 10.84 -13.30
CA PRO A 106 -2.48 11.70 -14.45
C PRO A 106 -1.64 12.97 -14.24
N GLY A 107 -1.13 13.55 -15.32
CA GLY A 107 -0.39 14.82 -15.29
C GLY A 107 0.96 14.77 -14.57
N GLY A 108 1.49 13.57 -14.29
CA GLY A 108 2.78 13.41 -13.63
C GLY A 108 2.76 13.75 -12.12
N TYR A 109 1.58 13.87 -11.51
CA TYR A 109 1.48 14.06 -10.07
C TYR A 109 1.99 12.83 -9.32
N SER A 110 2.48 13.04 -8.11
CA SER A 110 2.81 11.98 -7.14
C SER A 110 2.12 12.27 -5.82
N LEU A 111 1.68 11.22 -5.15
CA LEU A 111 1.21 11.32 -3.77
C LEU A 111 2.42 11.42 -2.84
N LYS A 112 2.27 12.19 -1.76
CA LYS A 112 3.32 12.29 -0.73
C LYS A 112 3.08 11.22 0.33
N PRO A 113 4.09 10.38 0.64
CA PRO A 113 4.01 9.47 1.76
C PRO A 113 3.73 10.20 3.07
N VAL A 114 2.80 9.71 3.86
CA VAL A 114 2.51 10.23 5.21
C VAL A 114 3.11 9.35 6.30
N MET A 115 3.72 8.22 5.92
CA MET A 115 4.42 7.32 6.79
C MET A 115 5.81 7.01 6.25
N GLN A 116 6.81 7.17 7.11
CA GLN A 116 8.17 6.67 6.86
C GLN A 116 8.49 5.57 7.86
N PHE A 117 9.06 4.48 7.41
CA PHE A 117 9.58 3.43 8.27
C PHE A 117 11.10 3.49 8.23
N GLU A 118 11.68 3.88 9.35
CA GLU A 118 13.09 4.20 9.45
C GLU A 118 13.79 3.32 10.49
N SER A 119 15.10 3.18 10.33
CA SER A 119 15.99 2.56 11.29
C SER A 119 17.39 3.16 11.17
N ARG A 120 18.39 2.54 11.80
CA ARG A 120 19.79 2.94 11.71
C ARG A 120 20.68 1.70 11.58
N ILE A 121 21.83 1.85 10.96
CA ILE A 121 22.83 0.79 10.90
C ILE A 121 23.36 0.54 12.33
N ALA A 122 23.23 -0.70 12.79
CA ALA A 122 23.70 -1.12 14.11
C ALA A 122 25.10 -1.78 14.08
N SER A 123 25.48 -2.39 12.97
CA SER A 123 26.77 -3.06 12.80
C SER A 123 27.18 -3.06 11.34
N VAL A 124 28.46 -2.99 11.10
CA VAL A 124 29.08 -3.12 9.77
C VAL A 124 30.21 -4.12 9.83
N ARG A 125 30.32 -4.97 8.81
CA ARG A 125 31.44 -5.91 8.68
C ARG A 125 31.82 -6.15 7.23
N TRP A 126 33.09 -6.44 7.00
CA TRP A 126 33.57 -6.95 5.74
C TRP A 126 33.42 -8.45 5.70
N ILE A 127 33.05 -8.99 4.57
CA ILE A 127 33.05 -10.41 4.25
C ILE A 127 33.79 -10.63 2.93
N ASP A 128 34.39 -11.81 2.77
CA ASP A 128 35.14 -12.15 1.56
C ASP A 128 34.28 -12.81 0.49
N VAL A 129 34.82 -12.93 -0.71
CA VAL A 129 34.17 -13.61 -1.84
C VAL A 129 33.75 -15.02 -1.47
N GLY A 130 32.52 -15.41 -1.77
CA GLY A 130 31.99 -16.74 -1.49
C GLY A 130 31.37 -16.89 -0.11
N GLU A 131 31.56 -15.93 0.81
CA GLU A 131 30.83 -15.94 2.09
C GLU A 131 29.37 -15.57 1.89
N SER A 132 28.50 -16.12 2.75
CA SER A 132 27.06 -15.92 2.66
C SER A 132 26.49 -15.13 3.82
N VAL A 133 25.33 -14.48 3.61
CA VAL A 133 24.65 -13.66 4.61
C VAL A 133 23.31 -14.27 5.00
N GLY A 134 23.06 -14.33 6.31
CA GLY A 134 21.79 -14.65 6.92
C GLY A 134 21.37 -16.12 6.83
N TYR A 135 20.11 -16.38 7.17
CA TYR A 135 19.56 -17.72 7.24
C TYR A 135 19.56 -18.43 5.88
N GLY A 136 20.17 -19.63 5.86
CA GLY A 136 20.23 -20.48 4.68
C GLY A 136 21.17 -19.96 3.60
N GLY A 137 21.98 -18.93 3.89
CA GLY A 137 23.00 -18.43 2.98
C GLY A 137 22.46 -17.99 1.61
N ARG A 138 21.24 -17.43 1.56
CA ARG A 138 20.58 -17.08 0.29
C ARG A 138 21.40 -16.10 -0.54
N TRP A 139 21.99 -15.11 0.09
CA TRP A 139 22.85 -14.13 -0.54
C TRP A 139 24.30 -14.53 -0.35
N VAL A 140 25.08 -14.52 -1.44
CA VAL A 140 26.50 -14.88 -1.44
C VAL A 140 27.32 -13.74 -2.03
N ALA A 141 28.39 -13.34 -1.34
CA ALA A 141 29.27 -12.27 -1.78
C ALA A 141 29.99 -12.64 -3.08
N ARG A 142 29.80 -11.89 -4.13
CA ARG A 142 30.50 -12.04 -5.43
C ARG A 142 31.81 -11.25 -5.50
N ARG A 143 32.06 -10.39 -4.54
CA ARG A 143 33.23 -9.57 -4.32
C ARG A 143 33.41 -9.41 -2.81
N ARG A 144 34.58 -8.92 -2.36
CA ARG A 144 34.70 -8.47 -0.97
C ARG A 144 33.64 -7.41 -0.70
N SER A 145 32.74 -7.69 0.23
CA SER A 145 31.53 -6.92 0.45
C SER A 145 31.44 -6.38 1.86
N ARG A 146 30.89 -5.19 1.99
CA ARG A 146 30.64 -4.51 3.27
C ARG A 146 29.16 -4.63 3.61
N ILE A 147 28.84 -5.39 4.65
CA ILE A 147 27.48 -5.74 5.04
C ILE A 147 27.08 -4.96 6.28
N ALA A 148 25.99 -4.21 6.16
CA ALA A 148 25.32 -3.54 7.28
C ALA A 148 24.27 -4.44 7.88
N THR A 149 24.13 -4.42 9.22
CA THR A 149 23.00 -4.98 9.96
C THR A 149 22.13 -3.83 10.46
N ILE A 150 20.82 -3.92 10.19
CA ILE A 150 19.84 -2.90 10.47
C ILE A 150 18.77 -3.49 11.40
N PRO A 151 18.53 -2.93 12.59
CA PRO A 151 17.49 -3.35 13.52
C PRO A 151 16.09 -3.01 12.99
N ALA A 152 15.56 -3.88 12.19
CA ALA A 152 14.19 -3.92 11.72
C ALA A 152 13.95 -5.29 11.08
N GLY A 153 12.92 -5.99 11.48
CA GLY A 153 12.62 -7.31 10.95
C GLY A 153 11.12 -7.57 10.87
N TYR A 154 10.74 -8.84 10.61
CA TYR A 154 9.32 -9.14 10.47
C TYR A 154 8.54 -8.98 11.78
N GLY A 155 9.21 -9.00 12.92
CA GLY A 155 8.61 -8.69 14.22
C GLY A 155 8.24 -7.21 14.37
N ASP A 156 8.84 -6.31 13.58
CA ASP A 156 8.52 -4.89 13.52
C ASP A 156 7.48 -4.55 12.46
N GLY A 157 7.22 -5.51 11.55
CA GLY A 157 6.31 -5.36 10.44
C GLY A 157 7.00 -5.32 9.06
N TYR A 158 8.35 -5.39 9.01
CA TYR A 158 9.05 -5.49 7.72
C TYR A 158 8.77 -6.87 7.08
N PRO A 159 8.43 -6.94 5.79
CA PRO A 159 7.96 -8.19 5.18
C PRO A 159 9.05 -9.26 5.12
N ARG A 160 8.77 -10.45 5.68
CA ARG A 160 9.70 -11.58 5.64
C ARG A 160 9.93 -12.10 4.21
N ALA A 161 8.97 -11.86 3.32
CA ALA A 161 9.03 -12.24 1.91
C ALA A 161 9.97 -11.36 1.08
N ALA A 162 10.48 -10.26 1.63
CA ALA A 162 11.39 -9.37 0.91
C ALA A 162 12.58 -10.15 0.32
N ARG A 163 12.79 -9.95 -0.98
CA ARG A 163 13.84 -10.62 -1.76
C ARG A 163 15.14 -9.85 -1.68
N ASP A 164 16.26 -10.54 -1.95
CA ASP A 164 17.53 -9.88 -2.19
C ASP A 164 17.37 -8.83 -3.28
N GLY A 165 17.97 -7.67 -3.08
CA GLY A 165 17.80 -6.54 -3.98
C GLY A 165 16.65 -5.59 -3.63
N THR A 166 15.85 -5.89 -2.60
CA THR A 166 14.84 -4.91 -2.09
C THR A 166 15.56 -3.62 -1.70
N PRO A 167 15.12 -2.45 -2.21
CA PRO A 167 15.80 -1.19 -1.95
C PRO A 167 15.62 -0.72 -0.51
N ILE A 168 16.66 -0.08 0.02
CA ILE A 168 16.70 0.59 1.31
C ILE A 168 17.32 1.97 1.07
N GLY A 169 16.60 3.02 1.41
CA GLY A 169 17.05 4.40 1.26
C GLY A 169 18.08 4.79 2.30
N THR A 170 19.01 5.65 1.92
CA THR A 170 19.98 6.30 2.82
C THR A 170 20.23 7.73 2.36
N GLU A 171 20.81 8.57 3.20
CA GLU A 171 21.22 9.93 2.83
C GLU A 171 22.27 9.98 1.70
N LYS A 172 22.91 8.86 1.40
CA LYS A 172 23.98 8.74 0.39
C LYS A 172 23.55 8.01 -0.88
N GLY A 173 22.30 7.56 -0.94
CA GLY A 173 21.74 6.80 -2.05
C GLY A 173 21.03 5.54 -1.57
N THR A 174 20.72 4.64 -2.49
CA THR A 174 20.02 3.40 -2.22
C THR A 174 21.01 2.26 -2.04
N VAL A 175 20.80 1.43 -1.01
CA VAL A 175 21.47 0.15 -0.80
C VAL A 175 20.46 -0.99 -0.94
N LEU A 176 20.94 -2.21 -1.08
CA LEU A 176 20.09 -3.35 -1.39
C LEU A 176 20.08 -4.38 -0.26
N LEU A 177 18.91 -4.91 0.06
CA LEU A 177 18.75 -6.03 0.98
C LEU A 177 19.60 -7.21 0.52
N ALA A 178 20.38 -7.78 1.43
CA ALA A 178 21.25 -8.91 1.23
C ALA A 178 20.97 -10.01 2.27
N GLY A 179 20.33 -11.10 1.86
CA GLY A 179 19.96 -12.21 2.73
C GLY A 179 18.51 -12.17 3.22
N LYS A 180 18.09 -13.23 3.92
CA LYS A 180 16.71 -13.36 4.42
C LYS A 180 16.46 -12.43 5.59
N VAL A 181 15.29 -11.79 5.58
CA VAL A 181 14.77 -11.00 6.71
C VAL A 181 14.66 -11.88 7.96
N SER A 182 15.24 -11.44 9.07
CA SER A 182 15.13 -12.06 10.39
C SER A 182 13.98 -11.45 11.20
N MET A 183 13.74 -11.96 12.41
CA MET A 183 12.67 -11.42 13.27
C MET A 183 12.91 -9.95 13.62
N ASP A 184 14.16 -9.61 13.97
CA ASP A 184 14.51 -8.31 14.56
C ASP A 184 15.49 -7.51 13.70
N MET A 185 16.00 -8.09 12.62
CA MET A 185 17.08 -7.49 11.82
C MET A 185 16.96 -7.84 10.34
N ILE A 186 17.45 -6.92 9.52
CA ILE A 186 17.76 -7.14 8.12
C ILE A 186 19.25 -6.83 7.87
N THR A 187 19.75 -7.28 6.74
CA THR A 187 21.11 -7.01 6.28
C THR A 187 21.09 -6.37 4.90
N ALA A 188 22.04 -5.48 4.63
CA ALA A 188 22.18 -4.77 3.37
C ALA A 188 23.62 -4.73 2.89
N ASP A 189 23.84 -4.83 1.59
CA ASP A 189 25.13 -4.56 0.96
C ASP A 189 25.34 -3.05 0.81
N ILE A 190 26.31 -2.52 1.55
CA ILE A 190 26.70 -1.10 1.54
C ILE A 190 28.08 -0.87 0.92
N THR A 191 28.60 -1.82 0.16
CA THR A 191 29.96 -1.80 -0.38
C THR A 191 30.26 -0.54 -1.19
N ASP A 192 29.29 -0.12 -2.01
CA ASP A 192 29.46 1.01 -2.94
C ASP A 192 29.20 2.39 -2.29
N LEU A 193 28.79 2.40 -1.03
CA LEU A 193 28.57 3.62 -0.25
C LEU A 193 29.46 3.65 1.01
N PRO A 194 30.76 3.86 0.85
CA PRO A 194 31.75 3.73 1.95
C PRO A 194 31.55 4.75 3.08
N ALA A 195 30.82 5.83 2.83
CA ALA A 195 30.50 6.84 3.84
C ALA A 195 29.44 6.39 4.85
N LEU A 196 28.70 5.30 4.58
CA LEU A 196 27.74 4.74 5.52
C LEU A 196 28.49 3.97 6.62
N ASP A 197 28.07 4.14 7.87
CA ASP A 197 28.62 3.42 9.00
C ASP A 197 27.59 3.24 10.12
N VAL A 198 27.99 2.62 11.22
CA VAL A 198 27.14 2.49 12.42
C VAL A 198 26.54 3.84 12.81
N GLY A 199 25.23 3.84 13.05
CA GLY A 199 24.46 5.05 13.36
C GLY A 199 23.86 5.76 12.14
N SER A 200 24.31 5.47 10.90
CA SER A 200 23.74 6.06 9.69
C SER A 200 22.25 5.73 9.59
N PRO A 201 21.38 6.74 9.32
CA PRO A 201 19.94 6.52 9.16
C PRO A 201 19.65 5.76 7.86
N VAL A 202 18.63 4.94 7.90
CA VAL A 202 18.12 4.20 6.73
C VAL A 202 16.60 4.28 6.68
N THR A 203 16.06 4.39 5.49
CA THR A 203 14.62 4.39 5.20
C THR A 203 14.24 3.08 4.55
N LEU A 204 13.35 2.33 5.19
CA LEU A 204 12.86 1.04 4.70
C LEU A 204 11.73 1.23 3.68
N TRP A 205 10.90 2.26 3.88
CA TRP A 205 9.99 2.86 2.91
C TRP A 205 9.54 4.26 3.38
N GLY A 206 9.17 5.10 2.45
CA GLY A 206 8.76 6.48 2.68
C GLY A 206 8.89 7.28 1.39
N ASP A 207 9.61 8.38 1.43
CA ASP A 207 9.88 9.19 0.24
C ASP A 207 10.79 8.44 -0.76
N SER A 208 11.74 7.66 -0.27
CA SER A 208 12.58 6.79 -1.09
C SER A 208 13.20 5.66 -0.24
N PRO A 209 12.95 4.37 -0.56
CA PRO A 209 12.03 3.89 -1.60
C PRO A 209 10.55 4.13 -1.26
N TYR A 210 9.70 4.19 -2.27
CA TYR A 210 8.25 4.19 -2.04
C TYR A 210 7.78 2.83 -1.54
N ILE A 211 6.72 2.86 -0.71
CA ILE A 211 6.15 1.65 -0.11
C ILE A 211 5.70 0.64 -1.18
N ASP A 212 5.15 1.11 -2.32
CA ASP A 212 4.71 0.24 -3.42
C ASP A 212 5.90 -0.42 -4.13
N GLU A 213 7.04 0.27 -4.23
CA GLU A 213 8.27 -0.32 -4.74
C GLU A 213 8.72 -1.48 -3.87
N VAL A 214 8.79 -1.26 -2.54
CA VAL A 214 9.15 -2.31 -1.58
C VAL A 214 8.15 -3.47 -1.62
N ALA A 215 6.85 -3.17 -1.71
CA ALA A 215 5.80 -4.17 -1.81
C ALA A 215 5.98 -5.09 -3.03
N GLY A 216 6.38 -4.54 -4.18
CA GLY A 216 6.67 -5.32 -5.39
C GLY A 216 7.81 -6.33 -5.21
N TYR A 217 8.82 -6.02 -4.39
CA TYR A 217 9.88 -6.98 -4.02
C TYR A 217 9.41 -8.08 -3.06
N CYS A 218 8.24 -7.90 -2.47
CA CYS A 218 7.69 -8.80 -1.46
C CYS A 218 6.49 -9.62 -1.96
N ASP A 219 6.13 -9.47 -3.25
CA ASP A 219 4.97 -10.10 -3.86
C ASP A 219 3.67 -9.77 -3.10
N THR A 220 3.52 -8.49 -2.76
CA THR A 220 2.36 -7.95 -2.05
C THR A 220 2.07 -6.50 -2.49
N ILE A 221 1.15 -5.84 -1.81
CA ILE A 221 0.74 -4.45 -2.07
C ILE A 221 1.01 -3.56 -0.86
N GLY A 222 1.24 -2.27 -1.10
CA GLY A 222 1.55 -1.31 -0.05
C GLY A 222 0.48 -1.19 1.04
N TYR A 223 -0.80 -1.51 0.75
CA TYR A 223 -1.86 -1.64 1.75
C TYR A 223 -1.49 -2.63 2.87
N GLU A 224 -0.96 -3.79 2.51
CA GLU A 224 -0.53 -4.78 3.49
C GLU A 224 0.62 -4.25 4.32
N LEU A 225 1.62 -3.62 3.70
CA LEU A 225 2.76 -3.06 4.41
C LEU A 225 2.34 -1.99 5.42
N CYS A 226 1.41 -1.09 5.05
CA CYS A 226 0.86 -0.10 5.97
C CYS A 226 0.23 -0.72 7.22
N THR A 227 -0.43 -1.86 7.07
CA THR A 227 -1.17 -2.51 8.17
C THR A 227 -0.30 -3.42 9.02
N ARG A 228 0.90 -3.79 8.55
CA ARG A 228 1.77 -4.78 9.22
C ARG A 228 2.62 -4.21 10.34
N ILE A 229 2.82 -2.88 10.41
CA ILE A 229 3.64 -2.27 11.45
C ILE A 229 3.11 -2.62 12.83
N THR A 230 3.93 -3.32 13.61
CA THR A 230 3.57 -3.82 14.93
C THR A 230 3.63 -2.75 16.02
N GLN A 231 3.06 -3.05 17.18
CA GLN A 231 3.06 -2.11 18.32
C GLN A 231 4.43 -1.88 18.95
N ARG A 232 5.40 -2.78 18.73
CA ARG A 232 6.75 -2.62 19.25
C ARG A 232 7.58 -1.57 18.49
N THR A 233 7.14 -1.21 17.28
CA THR A 233 7.76 -0.12 16.51
C THR A 233 7.25 1.22 17.03
N PRO A 234 8.13 2.10 17.57
CA PRO A 234 7.73 3.42 18.03
C PRO A 234 7.12 4.24 16.91
N ARG A 235 6.02 4.95 17.19
CA ARG A 235 5.38 5.87 16.25
C ARG A 235 5.59 7.29 16.69
N LEU A 236 6.24 8.06 15.83
CA LEU A 236 6.45 9.49 16.01
C LEU A 236 5.48 10.24 15.09
N PHE A 237 4.70 11.15 15.67
CA PHE A 237 3.76 11.96 14.90
C PHE A 237 4.33 13.35 14.74
N HIS A 238 4.56 13.76 13.50
CA HIS A 238 4.96 15.12 13.15
C HIS A 238 3.73 15.89 12.68
N ARG A 239 3.45 17.05 13.29
CA ARG A 239 2.50 17.99 12.69
C ARG A 239 3.19 18.62 11.48
N LEU A 240 2.54 18.60 10.34
CA LEU A 240 2.89 19.48 9.24
C LEU A 240 2.56 20.89 9.73
N THR A 241 3.54 21.60 10.28
CA THR A 241 3.45 23.05 10.49
C THR A 241 3.33 23.64 9.09
N GLY A 242 2.12 24.09 8.76
CA GLY A 242 1.87 24.72 7.47
C GLY A 242 2.52 26.10 7.41
N GLU A 243 3.79 26.14 7.09
CA GLU A 243 4.37 27.29 6.43
C GLU A 243 4.17 27.05 4.93
N ARG A 244 3.19 27.73 4.38
CA ARG A 244 3.08 27.93 2.95
C ARG A 244 4.05 29.05 2.64
N ASP A 245 5.17 28.70 2.04
CA ASP A 245 5.97 29.62 1.27
C ASP A 245 5.32 29.90 -0.08
#